data_d47cf4b2250850ee23512806972e3f36
#
_entry.id   d47cf4b2250850ee23512806972e3f36
#
_cell.length_a   1.000
_cell.length_b   1.000
_cell.length_c   1.000
_cell.angle_alpha   90.00
_cell.angle_beta   90.00
_cell.angle_gamma   90.00
#
_symmetry.space_group_name_H-M   'P 1'
#
loop_
_entity.id
_entity.type
_entity.pdbx_description
1 polymer ?
#
loop_
_entity_poly.entity_id
_entity_poly.type
_entity_poly.pdbx_seq_one_letter_code
_entity_poly.pdbx_strand_id
1 'polypeptide(L)'
;MKILRYEVPIEIRALKTANVYVVDDDRKILVDTGMSDNSYRSLVSQGVKLQDIDIVYITHLHIDHIGNARRIHDEFSIPLAMGEGDVARVDAIQSDPQAFNRHTMNMMRSNGTPSGILEEIVRHHSVLDHLGTYRDLKIDITLKGGENISTGTTAISNPGHSPGSFSLYAEKINSLLSGDHVLPGITPNISPYDETTDMLGLYLESLNSTSKIKASTVYPGHRSPFENANHRIAQIIEHHNQRMKEISEILKDWKSAYTVATLMTWSKNREFGTMNYMEMNFAIGEAISHLMHMEIVGTVEQRENDGIIEYRATAWNFRQN
;
A
#
# COMPACT_ATOMS: atom_id res chain seq x y z
N MET A 1 6.34 -14.13 24.30
CA MET A 1 5.99 -13.14 23.26
C MET A 1 4.65 -12.52 23.57
N LYS A 2 4.51 -11.21 23.45
CA LYS A 2 3.26 -10.44 23.61
C LYS A 2 3.18 -9.37 22.52
N ILE A 3 1.99 -9.14 21.97
CA ILE A 3 1.74 -8.02 21.04
C ILE A 3 0.87 -7.01 21.75
N LEU A 4 1.33 -5.77 21.79
CA LEU A 4 0.60 -4.61 22.31
C LEU A 4 0.20 -3.73 21.15
N ARG A 5 -1.09 -3.36 21.04
CA ARG A 5 -1.63 -2.49 20.01
C ARG A 5 -1.83 -1.08 20.56
N TYR A 6 -1.39 -0.11 19.80
CA TYR A 6 -1.58 1.31 20.05
C TYR A 6 -2.25 1.95 18.84
N GLU A 7 -3.47 2.41 18.99
CA GLU A 7 -4.17 3.14 17.94
C GLU A 7 -3.77 4.61 18.02
N VAL A 8 -3.25 5.16 16.93
CA VAL A 8 -2.78 6.55 16.84
C VAL A 8 -3.57 7.33 15.79
N PRO A 9 -3.84 8.63 16.01
CA PRO A 9 -4.55 9.45 15.04
C PRO A 9 -3.68 9.70 13.81
N ILE A 10 -4.32 9.76 12.64
CA ILE A 10 -3.71 10.15 11.37
C ILE A 10 -4.59 11.17 10.65
N GLU A 11 -3.98 11.99 9.80
CA GLU A 11 -4.65 13.06 9.07
C GLU A 11 -5.35 12.58 7.79
N ILE A 12 -5.52 11.26 7.60
CA ILE A 12 -6.26 10.66 6.48
C ILE A 12 -7.73 10.50 6.89
N ARG A 13 -8.60 11.34 6.33
CA ARG A 13 -10.02 11.43 6.71
C ARG A 13 -10.78 10.10 6.61
N ALA A 14 -10.44 9.25 5.64
CA ALA A 14 -11.12 7.97 5.42
C ALA A 14 -10.76 6.91 6.45
N LEU A 15 -9.54 6.94 6.98
CA LEU A 15 -8.98 5.96 7.92
C LEU A 15 -9.03 6.45 9.36
N LYS A 16 -8.71 7.72 9.62
CA LYS A 16 -8.68 8.42 10.91
C LYS A 16 -7.60 7.96 11.88
N THR A 17 -7.30 6.67 11.91
CA THR A 17 -6.30 6.07 12.81
C THR A 17 -5.48 5.03 12.08
N ALA A 18 -4.21 4.87 12.51
CA ALA A 18 -3.34 3.75 12.17
C ALA A 18 -2.99 2.97 13.45
N ASN A 19 -2.60 1.73 13.28
CA ASN A 19 -2.12 0.89 14.36
C ASN A 19 -0.60 0.87 14.39
N VAL A 20 -0.06 1.09 15.55
CA VAL A 20 1.35 0.85 15.89
C VAL A 20 1.38 -0.32 16.88
N TYR A 21 2.31 -1.25 16.70
CA TYR A 21 2.43 -2.39 17.59
C TYR A 21 3.78 -2.45 18.27
N VAL A 22 3.80 -2.95 19.52
CA VAL A 22 5.03 -3.38 20.16
C VAL A 22 4.95 -4.89 20.31
N VAL A 23 5.88 -5.58 19.67
CA VAL A 23 6.09 -7.03 19.85
C VAL A 23 7.18 -7.20 20.90
N ASP A 24 6.81 -7.75 22.05
CA ASP A 24 7.69 -8.00 23.17
C ASP A 24 8.08 -9.51 23.19
N ASP A 25 9.28 -9.78 22.71
CA ASP A 25 9.90 -11.12 22.70
C ASP A 25 11.31 -11.03 23.33
N ASP A 26 12.31 -11.71 22.82
CA ASP A 26 13.71 -11.50 23.18
C ASP A 26 14.27 -10.15 22.69
N ARG A 27 13.61 -9.56 21.70
CA ARG A 27 13.74 -8.15 21.28
C ARG A 27 12.40 -7.47 21.34
N LYS A 28 12.40 -6.17 21.66
CA LYS A 28 11.22 -5.33 21.56
C LYS A 28 11.19 -4.65 20.18
N ILE A 29 10.22 -5.03 19.37
CA ILE A 29 10.06 -4.54 18.01
C ILE A 29 8.91 -3.54 18.00
N LEU A 30 9.16 -2.30 17.55
CA LEU A 30 8.11 -1.35 17.23
C LEU A 30 7.74 -1.55 15.76
N VAL A 31 6.50 -1.93 15.48
CA VAL A 31 5.99 -2.12 14.12
C VAL A 31 5.18 -0.90 13.72
N ASP A 32 5.67 -0.18 12.72
CA ASP A 32 5.22 1.12 12.24
C ASP A 32 5.32 2.25 13.27
N THR A 33 5.09 3.51 12.85
CA THR A 33 5.39 4.69 13.67
C THR A 33 4.29 5.76 13.64
N GLY A 34 3.20 5.54 12.87
CA GLY A 34 2.18 6.55 12.63
C GLY A 34 2.64 7.64 11.67
N MET A 35 1.85 8.70 11.52
CA MET A 35 1.96 9.69 10.45
C MET A 35 2.68 10.98 10.86
N SER A 36 2.34 11.54 12.01
CA SER A 36 2.64 12.92 12.38
C SER A 36 3.04 13.07 13.85
N ASP A 37 3.35 14.31 14.25
CA ASP A 37 3.59 14.66 15.66
C ASP A 37 2.40 14.28 16.56
N ASN A 38 1.17 14.36 16.05
CA ASN A 38 -0.01 13.91 16.79
C ASN A 38 0.01 12.39 17.05
N SER A 39 0.40 11.61 16.03
CA SER A 39 0.57 10.15 16.19
C SER A 39 1.67 9.83 17.20
N TYR A 40 2.82 10.52 17.10
CA TYR A 40 3.94 10.37 18.04
C TYR A 40 3.56 10.66 19.48
N ARG A 41 2.94 11.83 19.73
CA ARG A 41 2.48 12.22 21.07
C ARG A 41 1.44 11.24 21.62
N SER A 42 0.53 10.78 20.77
CA SER A 42 -0.46 9.77 21.14
C SER A 42 0.22 8.47 21.57
N LEU A 43 1.21 8.00 20.82
CA LEU A 43 1.97 6.78 21.13
C LEU A 43 2.66 6.89 22.49
N VAL A 44 3.37 7.99 22.75
CA VAL A 44 4.05 8.26 24.03
C VAL A 44 3.04 8.37 25.19
N SER A 45 1.92 9.08 24.98
CA SER A 45 0.90 9.25 26.02
C SER A 45 0.19 7.95 26.40
N GLN A 46 0.15 6.97 25.50
CA GLN A 46 -0.35 5.62 25.77
C GLN A 46 0.68 4.73 26.51
N GLY A 47 1.84 5.26 26.84
CA GLY A 47 2.84 4.62 27.69
C GLY A 47 3.89 3.80 26.94
N VAL A 48 4.03 3.97 25.62
CA VAL A 48 5.13 3.36 24.87
C VAL A 48 6.44 4.01 25.30
N LYS A 49 7.35 3.21 25.79
CA LYS A 49 8.70 3.61 26.17
C LYS A 49 9.63 3.39 24.99
N LEU A 50 9.78 4.40 24.14
CA LEU A 50 10.59 4.29 22.92
C LEU A 50 12.04 3.93 23.22
N GLN A 51 12.61 4.41 24.34
CA GLN A 51 13.97 4.05 24.75
C GLN A 51 14.18 2.54 25.05
N ASP A 52 13.10 1.79 25.22
CA ASP A 52 13.16 0.34 25.48
C ASP A 52 13.02 -0.49 24.16
N ILE A 53 12.87 0.16 23.01
CA ILE A 53 12.72 -0.50 21.70
C ILE A 53 14.09 -0.85 21.12
N ASP A 54 14.24 -2.08 20.66
CA ASP A 54 15.50 -2.57 20.07
C ASP A 54 15.57 -2.36 18.55
N ILE A 55 14.42 -2.29 17.87
CA ILE A 55 14.31 -2.14 16.42
C ILE A 55 12.93 -1.57 16.04
N VAL A 56 12.91 -0.69 15.04
CA VAL A 56 11.69 -0.26 14.36
C VAL A 56 11.55 -1.06 13.07
N TYR A 57 10.45 -1.78 12.93
CA TYR A 57 10.07 -2.54 11.75
C TYR A 57 9.01 -1.77 10.97
N ILE A 58 9.36 -1.28 9.79
CA ILE A 58 8.45 -0.55 8.92
C ILE A 58 7.83 -1.53 7.93
N THR A 59 6.49 -1.66 7.99
CA THR A 59 5.76 -2.58 7.11
C THR A 59 5.80 -2.14 5.67
N HIS A 60 5.74 -0.83 5.41
CA HIS A 60 5.82 -0.24 4.08
C HIS A 60 6.03 1.28 4.12
N LEU A 61 6.33 1.88 2.96
CA LEU A 61 6.78 3.27 2.84
C LEU A 61 5.70 4.35 3.05
N HIS A 62 4.41 4.02 3.17
CA HIS A 62 3.37 5.03 3.27
C HIS A 62 3.49 5.88 4.53
N ILE A 63 3.15 7.17 4.40
CA ILE A 63 3.40 8.19 5.42
C ILE A 63 2.77 7.91 6.78
N ASP A 64 1.64 7.23 6.80
CA ASP A 64 0.91 6.86 8.03
C ASP A 64 1.51 5.64 8.75
N HIS A 65 2.54 5.03 8.18
CA HIS A 65 3.34 3.95 8.76
C HIS A 65 4.76 4.39 9.08
N ILE A 66 5.42 5.13 8.17
CA ILE A 66 6.82 5.53 8.28
C ILE A 66 7.02 6.93 8.90
N GLY A 67 5.94 7.69 9.12
CA GLY A 67 5.97 9.13 9.36
C GLY A 67 6.89 9.62 10.49
N ASN A 68 7.01 8.85 11.57
CA ASN A 68 7.89 9.19 12.70
C ASN A 68 9.18 8.34 12.76
N ALA A 69 9.45 7.50 11.77
CA ALA A 69 10.59 6.58 11.80
C ALA A 69 11.92 7.33 11.97
N ARG A 70 12.16 8.37 11.13
CA ARG A 70 13.36 9.20 11.24
C ARG A 70 13.51 9.84 12.63
N ARG A 71 12.46 10.42 13.16
CA ARG A 71 12.46 11.03 14.48
C ARG A 71 12.86 10.05 15.56
N ILE A 72 12.26 8.85 15.56
CA ILE A 72 12.54 7.81 16.55
C ILE A 72 13.99 7.34 16.41
N HIS A 73 14.49 7.15 15.18
CA HIS A 73 15.88 6.82 14.92
C HIS A 73 16.84 7.91 15.47
N ASP A 74 16.58 9.17 15.15
CA ASP A 74 17.46 10.30 15.55
C ASP A 74 17.46 10.54 17.07
N GLU A 75 16.28 10.40 17.72
CA GLU A 75 16.16 10.65 19.17
C GLU A 75 16.73 9.49 20.03
N PHE A 76 16.61 8.24 19.57
CA PHE A 76 16.92 7.05 20.39
C PHE A 76 18.00 6.15 19.79
N SER A 77 18.50 6.43 18.60
CA SER A 77 19.47 5.61 17.86
C SER A 77 18.98 4.17 17.63
N ILE A 78 17.68 4.01 17.41
CA ILE A 78 17.06 2.69 17.19
C ILE A 78 17.16 2.37 15.69
N PRO A 79 17.69 1.18 15.31
CA PRO A 79 17.81 0.81 13.91
C PRO A 79 16.44 0.63 13.24
N LEU A 80 16.35 1.04 11.97
CA LEU A 80 15.16 0.93 11.12
C LEU A 80 15.31 -0.24 10.16
N ALA A 81 14.30 -1.11 10.09
CA ALA A 81 14.20 -2.21 9.14
C ALA A 81 13.03 -1.99 8.18
N MET A 82 13.26 -2.13 6.87
CA MET A 82 12.24 -1.96 5.84
C MET A 82 12.55 -2.82 4.61
N GLY A 83 11.53 -3.17 3.82
CA GLY A 83 11.68 -3.98 2.61
C GLY A 83 12.45 -3.30 1.48
N GLU A 84 13.28 -4.07 0.75
CA GLU A 84 14.21 -3.60 -0.29
C GLU A 84 13.52 -2.71 -1.36
N GLY A 85 12.33 -3.13 -1.83
CA GLY A 85 11.59 -2.36 -2.83
C GLY A 85 11.17 -0.96 -2.34
N ASP A 86 10.83 -0.84 -1.06
CA ASP A 86 10.45 0.44 -0.47
C ASP A 86 11.66 1.29 -0.10
N VAL A 87 12.79 0.67 0.29
CA VAL A 87 14.07 1.38 0.45
C VAL A 87 14.46 2.05 -0.86
N ALA A 88 14.43 1.32 -1.98
CA ALA A 88 14.74 1.87 -3.30
C ALA A 88 13.81 3.05 -3.69
N ARG A 89 12.53 2.99 -3.30
CA ARG A 89 11.58 4.11 -3.53
C ARG A 89 11.90 5.33 -2.66
N VAL A 90 12.25 5.13 -1.39
CA VAL A 90 12.67 6.22 -0.50
C VAL A 90 13.94 6.88 -1.04
N ASP A 91 14.92 6.10 -1.50
CA ASP A 91 16.16 6.62 -2.11
C ASP A 91 15.86 7.42 -3.38
N ALA A 92 14.94 6.97 -4.22
CA ALA A 92 14.51 7.70 -5.41
C ALA A 92 13.82 9.03 -5.06
N ILE A 93 12.95 9.04 -4.05
CA ILE A 93 12.30 10.27 -3.55
C ILE A 93 13.35 11.25 -2.99
N GLN A 94 14.33 10.76 -2.27
CA GLN A 94 15.40 11.59 -1.69
C GLN A 94 16.32 12.17 -2.77
N SER A 95 16.65 11.39 -3.80
CA SER A 95 17.57 11.78 -4.87
C SER A 95 17.01 12.92 -5.71
N ASP A 96 15.77 12.79 -6.20
CA ASP A 96 15.07 13.80 -7.00
C ASP A 96 13.55 13.72 -6.78
N PRO A 97 13.04 14.38 -5.75
CA PRO A 97 11.61 14.38 -5.45
C PRO A 97 10.75 14.94 -6.60
N GLN A 98 11.31 15.88 -7.36
CA GLN A 98 10.59 16.49 -8.47
C GLN A 98 10.51 15.53 -9.67
N ALA A 99 11.60 14.81 -9.98
CA ALA A 99 11.58 13.79 -11.02
C ALA A 99 10.61 12.66 -10.65
N PHE A 100 10.63 12.23 -9.39
CA PHE A 100 9.67 11.25 -8.88
C PHE A 100 8.21 11.69 -9.09
N ASN A 101 7.89 12.92 -8.68
CA ASN A 101 6.54 13.47 -8.85
C ASN A 101 6.17 13.62 -10.34
N ARG A 102 7.10 14.10 -11.20
CA ARG A 102 6.87 14.21 -12.65
C ARG A 102 6.60 12.85 -13.28
N HIS A 103 7.32 11.79 -12.88
CA HIS A 103 7.11 10.44 -13.38
C HIS A 103 5.69 9.96 -13.11
N THR A 104 5.21 10.06 -11.86
CA THR A 104 3.83 9.70 -11.48
C THR A 104 2.80 10.51 -12.29
N MET A 105 3.01 11.81 -12.44
CA MET A 105 2.11 12.66 -13.21
C MET A 105 2.10 12.33 -14.71
N ASN A 106 3.25 11.96 -15.28
CA ASN A 106 3.34 11.57 -16.68
C ASN A 106 2.60 10.24 -16.92
N MET A 107 2.76 9.27 -16.03
CA MET A 107 2.01 8.01 -16.10
C MET A 107 0.49 8.24 -16.06
N MET A 108 0.00 9.10 -15.18
CA MET A 108 -1.43 9.44 -15.16
C MET A 108 -1.88 10.17 -16.43
N ARG A 109 -1.03 11.07 -16.95
CA ARG A 109 -1.31 11.83 -18.18
C ARG A 109 -1.39 10.90 -19.39
N SER A 110 -0.42 10.00 -19.57
CA SER A 110 -0.42 9.03 -20.67
C SER A 110 -1.60 8.05 -20.58
N ASN A 111 -2.18 7.87 -19.40
CA ASN A 111 -3.40 7.10 -19.18
C ASN A 111 -4.69 7.94 -19.26
N GLY A 112 -4.62 9.15 -19.84
CA GLY A 112 -5.75 9.97 -20.24
C GLY A 112 -6.29 10.90 -19.15
N THR A 113 -5.59 11.10 -18.03
CA THR A 113 -6.05 12.04 -16.99
C THR A 113 -5.93 13.48 -17.49
N PRO A 114 -7.03 14.27 -17.48
CA PRO A 114 -7.03 15.66 -17.94
C PRO A 114 -6.07 16.54 -17.13
N SER A 115 -5.42 17.51 -17.79
CA SER A 115 -4.43 18.39 -17.15
C SER A 115 -5.00 19.12 -15.93
N GLY A 116 -6.26 19.59 -15.98
CA GLY A 116 -6.88 20.26 -14.84
C GLY A 116 -7.06 19.34 -13.61
N ILE A 117 -7.34 18.05 -13.81
CA ILE A 117 -7.39 17.07 -12.71
C ILE A 117 -5.99 16.80 -12.17
N LEU A 118 -4.98 16.66 -13.04
CA LEU A 118 -3.59 16.47 -12.62
C LEU A 118 -3.08 17.64 -11.78
N GLU A 119 -3.36 18.88 -12.20
CA GLU A 119 -2.97 20.08 -11.46
C GLU A 119 -3.58 20.12 -10.06
N GLU A 120 -4.84 19.72 -9.92
CA GLU A 120 -5.52 19.67 -8.62
C GLU A 120 -4.98 18.50 -7.76
N ILE A 121 -4.70 17.34 -8.35
CA ILE A 121 -4.06 16.22 -7.63
C ILE A 121 -2.69 16.67 -7.08
N VAL A 122 -1.86 17.30 -7.91
CA VAL A 122 -0.54 17.82 -7.48
C VAL A 122 -0.68 18.85 -6.36
N ARG A 123 -1.69 19.73 -6.45
CA ARG A 123 -1.91 20.78 -5.44
C ARG A 123 -2.37 20.22 -4.09
N HIS A 124 -3.08 19.10 -4.08
CA HIS A 124 -3.73 18.57 -2.88
C HIS A 124 -3.20 17.22 -2.40
N HIS A 125 -2.37 16.55 -3.19
CA HIS A 125 -1.80 15.24 -2.85
C HIS A 125 -0.53 14.98 -3.66
N SER A 126 0.55 15.62 -3.27
CA SER A 126 1.88 15.43 -3.85
C SER A 126 2.82 14.78 -2.83
N VAL A 127 3.71 13.91 -3.31
CA VAL A 127 4.83 13.44 -2.48
C VAL A 127 5.68 14.61 -1.96
N LEU A 128 5.65 15.74 -2.67
CA LEU A 128 6.36 16.96 -2.27
C LEU A 128 5.84 17.54 -0.95
N ASP A 129 4.56 17.35 -0.62
CA ASP A 129 3.95 17.79 0.64
C ASP A 129 4.47 16.99 1.84
N HIS A 130 4.99 15.79 1.58
CA HIS A 130 5.46 14.84 2.59
C HIS A 130 6.98 14.62 2.56
N LEU A 131 7.73 15.46 1.83
CA LEU A 131 9.19 15.33 1.74
C LEU A 131 9.89 15.31 3.10
N GLY A 132 9.34 16.01 4.09
CA GLY A 132 9.87 16.01 5.45
C GLY A 132 9.94 14.63 6.08
N THR A 133 9.04 13.72 5.70
CA THR A 133 9.02 12.32 6.17
C THR A 133 10.19 11.53 5.62
N TYR A 134 10.49 11.69 4.33
CA TYR A 134 11.51 10.89 3.65
C TYR A 134 12.91 11.51 3.70
N ARG A 135 13.02 12.86 3.85
CA ARG A 135 14.29 13.56 3.86
C ARG A 135 15.21 13.03 4.97
N ASP A 136 16.45 12.69 4.59
CA ASP A 136 17.50 12.19 5.47
C ASP A 136 17.14 10.92 6.24
N LEU A 137 16.05 10.22 5.86
CA LEU A 137 15.68 8.94 6.43
C LEU A 137 16.69 7.88 5.99
N LYS A 138 17.33 7.23 6.97
CA LYS A 138 18.27 6.13 6.74
C LYS A 138 17.65 4.82 7.20
N ILE A 139 17.68 3.82 6.34
CA ILE A 139 17.27 2.48 6.69
C ILE A 139 18.52 1.66 6.96
N ASP A 140 18.64 1.12 8.18
CA ASP A 140 19.79 0.37 8.63
C ASP A 140 19.77 -1.08 8.18
N ILE A 141 18.58 -1.65 8.06
CA ILE A 141 18.36 -3.07 7.74
C ILE A 141 17.39 -3.16 6.56
N THR A 142 17.91 -3.57 5.41
CA THR A 142 17.11 -3.84 4.22
C THR A 142 16.65 -5.30 4.23
N LEU A 143 15.33 -5.51 4.23
CA LEU A 143 14.70 -6.81 4.28
C LEU A 143 14.46 -7.38 2.87
N LYS A 144 14.72 -8.68 2.69
CA LYS A 144 14.51 -9.43 1.44
C LYS A 144 13.45 -10.54 1.58
N GLY A 145 13.09 -10.87 2.81
CA GLY A 145 12.13 -11.91 3.18
C GLY A 145 12.76 -13.15 3.77
N GLY A 146 12.19 -13.64 4.87
CA GLY A 146 12.68 -14.78 5.63
C GLY A 146 13.64 -14.43 6.77
N GLU A 147 13.97 -13.15 6.97
CA GLU A 147 14.83 -12.73 8.09
C GLU A 147 14.08 -12.87 9.42
N ASN A 148 14.80 -13.39 10.42
CA ASN A 148 14.35 -13.39 11.80
C ASN A 148 14.65 -12.03 12.45
N ILE A 149 13.62 -11.30 12.82
CA ILE A 149 13.75 -10.01 13.51
C ILE A 149 13.96 -10.23 15.01
N SER A 150 13.31 -11.24 15.56
CA SER A 150 13.56 -11.84 16.87
C SER A 150 13.54 -13.37 16.77
N THR A 151 13.80 -14.09 17.87
CA THR A 151 13.77 -15.57 17.86
C THR A 151 12.41 -16.18 17.56
N GLY A 152 11.35 -15.41 17.58
CA GLY A 152 9.99 -15.87 17.33
C GLY A 152 9.24 -15.06 16.28
N THR A 153 9.96 -14.24 15.48
CA THR A 153 9.34 -13.42 14.42
C THR A 153 10.13 -13.50 13.13
N THR A 154 9.42 -13.67 12.03
CA THR A 154 9.97 -13.74 10.67
C THR A 154 9.37 -12.67 9.78
N ALA A 155 10.23 -11.96 9.03
CA ALA A 155 9.83 -10.99 8.01
C ALA A 155 9.29 -11.71 6.77
N ILE A 156 8.06 -11.38 6.35
CA ILE A 156 7.40 -11.96 5.18
C ILE A 156 7.25 -10.89 4.10
N SER A 157 7.86 -11.11 2.95
CA SER A 157 7.71 -10.21 1.80
C SER A 157 6.32 -10.34 1.18
N ASN A 158 5.63 -9.21 1.00
CA ASN A 158 4.28 -9.15 0.43
C ASN A 158 4.16 -7.96 -0.55
N PRO A 159 4.95 -7.90 -1.62
CA PRO A 159 4.85 -6.80 -2.57
C PRO A 159 3.46 -6.72 -3.20
N GLY A 160 3.04 -5.51 -3.56
CA GLY A 160 1.77 -5.23 -4.21
C GLY A 160 1.11 -3.94 -3.74
N HIS A 161 0.83 -3.78 -2.45
CA HIS A 161 0.35 -2.50 -1.90
C HIS A 161 1.45 -1.41 -1.97
N SER A 162 2.69 -1.80 -1.71
CA SER A 162 3.90 -1.11 -2.12
C SER A 162 4.91 -2.12 -2.67
N PRO A 163 5.98 -1.69 -3.40
CA PRO A 163 6.99 -2.60 -3.93
C PRO A 163 7.76 -3.37 -2.85
N GLY A 164 7.90 -2.78 -1.68
CA GLY A 164 8.63 -3.34 -0.53
C GLY A 164 7.74 -3.59 0.69
N SER A 165 6.44 -3.85 0.49
CA SER A 165 5.55 -4.22 1.62
C SER A 165 5.99 -5.50 2.29
N PHE A 166 5.95 -5.50 3.62
CA PHE A 166 6.28 -6.64 4.46
C PHE A 166 5.28 -6.83 5.59
N SER A 167 5.02 -8.08 5.93
CA SER A 167 4.36 -8.47 7.18
C SER A 167 5.38 -9.04 8.15
N LEU A 168 5.07 -9.03 9.46
CA LEU A 168 5.84 -9.68 10.49
C LEU A 168 5.05 -10.87 11.04
N TYR A 169 5.54 -12.10 10.85
CA TYR A 169 4.90 -13.29 11.37
C TYR A 169 5.46 -13.65 12.75
N ALA A 170 4.59 -13.65 13.76
CA ALA A 170 4.89 -13.99 15.13
C ALA A 170 4.59 -15.49 15.36
N GLU A 171 5.60 -16.35 15.15
CA GLU A 171 5.47 -17.80 15.09
C GLU A 171 4.97 -18.41 16.40
N LYS A 172 5.52 -17.96 17.54
CA LYS A 172 5.19 -18.49 18.88
C LYS A 172 3.71 -18.39 19.24
N ILE A 173 3.00 -17.46 18.64
CA ILE A 173 1.58 -17.19 18.89
C ILE A 173 0.73 -17.28 17.62
N ASN A 174 1.31 -17.79 16.54
CA ASN A 174 0.69 -17.96 15.23
C ASN A 174 -0.10 -16.73 14.77
N SER A 175 0.52 -15.56 14.78
CA SER A 175 -0.10 -14.27 14.49
C SER A 175 0.66 -13.51 13.42
N LEU A 176 -0.06 -12.76 12.57
CA LEU A 176 0.50 -11.98 11.48
C LEU A 176 0.24 -10.49 11.71
N LEU A 177 1.30 -9.68 11.83
CA LEU A 177 1.19 -8.24 11.75
C LEU A 177 1.30 -7.88 10.25
N SER A 178 0.16 -7.59 9.64
CA SER A 178 0.04 -7.56 8.17
C SER A 178 0.36 -6.20 7.55
N GLY A 179 0.57 -5.15 8.34
CA GLY A 179 0.52 -3.79 7.77
C GLY A 179 -0.76 -3.61 6.96
N ASP A 180 -0.63 -3.07 5.78
CA ASP A 180 -1.77 -2.87 4.87
C ASP A 180 -1.94 -3.99 3.82
N HIS A 181 -1.21 -5.10 3.98
CA HIS A 181 -1.38 -6.24 3.09
C HIS A 181 -2.76 -6.90 3.22
N VAL A 182 -3.25 -7.13 4.45
CA VAL A 182 -4.58 -7.71 4.71
C VAL A 182 -5.32 -6.88 5.75
N LEU A 183 -6.34 -6.13 5.31
CA LEU A 183 -7.15 -5.24 6.13
C LEU A 183 -8.58 -5.77 6.33
N PRO A 184 -9.17 -5.64 7.54
CA PRO A 184 -10.55 -6.04 7.77
C PRO A 184 -11.54 -5.03 7.18
N GLY A 185 -12.46 -5.49 6.35
CA GLY A 185 -13.61 -4.72 5.85
C GLY A 185 -13.29 -3.58 4.87
N ILE A 186 -12.02 -3.38 4.51
CA ILE A 186 -11.58 -2.51 3.41
C ILE A 186 -10.54 -3.24 2.57
N THR A 187 -10.50 -2.96 1.27
CA THR A 187 -9.45 -3.46 0.38
C THR A 187 -8.37 -2.39 0.27
N PRO A 188 -7.09 -2.75 0.46
CA PRO A 188 -5.99 -1.82 0.21
C PRO A 188 -6.04 -1.31 -1.23
N ASN A 189 -5.70 -0.04 -1.44
CA ASN A 189 -5.53 0.50 -2.78
C ASN A 189 -4.26 -0.06 -3.40
N ILE A 190 -4.34 -0.55 -4.63
CA ILE A 190 -3.19 -1.03 -5.39
C ILE A 190 -3.00 -0.09 -6.58
N SER A 191 -2.01 0.78 -6.48
CA SER A 191 -1.64 1.74 -7.52
C SER A 191 -0.32 1.35 -8.17
N PRO A 192 -0.09 1.70 -9.44
CA PRO A 192 1.19 1.43 -10.09
C PRO A 192 2.29 2.34 -9.52
N TYR A 193 3.49 1.83 -9.44
CA TYR A 193 4.68 2.56 -9.04
C TYR A 193 5.60 2.92 -10.23
N ASP A 194 5.42 2.21 -11.35
CA ASP A 194 6.05 2.45 -12.63
C ASP A 194 5.20 1.82 -13.76
N GLU A 195 5.60 2.00 -15.02
CA GLU A 195 4.85 1.57 -16.20
C GLU A 195 5.04 0.08 -16.54
N THR A 196 5.87 -0.65 -15.80
CA THR A 196 6.29 -2.02 -16.16
C THR A 196 5.96 -3.06 -15.10
N THR A 197 5.83 -2.65 -13.84
CA THR A 197 5.63 -3.57 -12.72
C THR A 197 4.14 -3.86 -12.51
N ASP A 198 3.77 -5.13 -12.62
CA ASP A 198 2.42 -5.61 -12.32
C ASP A 198 2.16 -5.65 -10.81
N MET A 199 1.84 -4.49 -10.24
CA MET A 199 1.61 -4.38 -8.80
C MET A 199 0.39 -5.19 -8.34
N LEU A 200 -0.66 -5.29 -9.16
CA LEU A 200 -1.83 -6.11 -8.81
C LEU A 200 -1.52 -7.60 -8.87
N GLY A 201 -0.79 -8.05 -9.89
CA GLY A 201 -0.33 -9.45 -9.97
C GLY A 201 0.53 -9.84 -8.77
N LEU A 202 1.52 -9.00 -8.41
CA LEU A 202 2.35 -9.19 -7.22
C LEU A 202 1.49 -9.24 -5.94
N TYR A 203 0.48 -8.37 -5.82
CA TYR A 203 -0.42 -8.38 -4.66
C TYR A 203 -1.23 -9.67 -4.56
N LEU A 204 -1.81 -10.14 -5.66
CA LEU A 204 -2.57 -11.39 -5.72
C LEU A 204 -1.69 -12.62 -5.39
N GLU A 205 -0.45 -12.66 -5.89
CA GLU A 205 0.53 -13.70 -5.56
C GLU A 205 0.91 -13.65 -4.07
N SER A 206 1.12 -12.45 -3.52
CA SER A 206 1.41 -12.23 -2.11
C SER A 206 0.26 -12.69 -1.21
N LEU A 207 -1.00 -12.39 -1.58
CA LEU A 207 -2.19 -12.89 -0.87
C LEU A 207 -2.25 -14.42 -0.87
N ASN A 208 -2.02 -15.04 -2.03
CA ASN A 208 -2.00 -16.50 -2.16
C ASN A 208 -0.88 -17.13 -1.31
N SER A 209 0.30 -16.49 -1.22
CA SER A 209 1.40 -16.94 -0.39
C SER A 209 1.09 -16.80 1.09
N THR A 210 0.53 -15.65 1.50
CA THR A 210 0.12 -15.37 2.89
C THR A 210 -0.95 -16.34 3.38
N SER A 211 -1.87 -16.78 2.50
CA SER A 211 -2.92 -17.76 2.86
C SER A 211 -2.36 -19.10 3.34
N LYS A 212 -1.13 -19.47 2.95
CA LYS A 212 -0.44 -20.70 3.36
C LYS A 212 0.09 -20.64 4.79
N ILE A 213 0.29 -19.45 5.35
CA ILE A 213 0.78 -19.24 6.72
C ILE A 213 -0.25 -19.69 7.75
N LYS A 214 -1.57 -19.57 7.45
CA LYS A 214 -2.68 -19.95 8.32
C LYS A 214 -2.63 -19.29 9.70
N ALA A 215 -2.27 -18.00 9.74
CA ALA A 215 -2.25 -17.24 10.98
C ALA A 215 -3.62 -17.28 11.67
N SER A 216 -3.62 -17.50 12.99
CA SER A 216 -4.86 -17.52 13.79
C SER A 216 -5.43 -16.12 13.98
N THR A 217 -4.54 -15.13 14.16
CA THR A 217 -4.90 -13.73 14.37
C THR A 217 -4.10 -12.84 13.43
N VAL A 218 -4.76 -11.87 12.82
CA VAL A 218 -4.13 -10.81 12.01
C VAL A 218 -4.20 -9.49 12.77
N TYR A 219 -3.08 -8.81 12.86
CA TYR A 219 -2.89 -7.47 13.41
C TYR A 219 -2.63 -6.49 12.25
N PRO A 220 -3.67 -5.82 11.74
CA PRO A 220 -3.59 -5.00 10.54
C PRO A 220 -3.07 -3.60 10.82
N GLY A 221 -2.58 -2.89 9.79
CA GLY A 221 -2.18 -1.47 9.88
C GLY A 221 -3.33 -0.53 10.25
N HIS A 222 -4.55 -0.88 9.88
CA HIS A 222 -5.76 -0.12 10.21
C HIS A 222 -6.86 -1.02 10.78
N ARG A 223 -7.74 -0.41 11.63
CA ARG A 223 -8.86 -1.09 12.27
C ARG A 223 -8.43 -2.13 13.32
N SER A 224 -9.39 -2.94 13.76
CA SER A 224 -9.14 -3.91 14.85
C SER A 224 -8.51 -5.20 14.34
N PRO A 225 -7.68 -5.86 15.16
CA PRO A 225 -7.25 -7.23 14.91
C PRO A 225 -8.44 -8.17 14.65
N PHE A 226 -8.20 -9.21 13.86
CA PHE A 226 -9.25 -10.14 13.46
C PHE A 226 -8.71 -11.57 13.27
N GLU A 227 -9.61 -12.53 13.23
CA GLU A 227 -9.34 -13.94 12.96
C GLU A 227 -9.77 -14.31 11.54
N ASN A 228 -9.48 -15.56 11.12
CA ASN A 228 -9.86 -16.09 9.81
C ASN A 228 -9.21 -15.34 8.63
N ALA A 229 -7.88 -15.15 8.69
CA ALA A 229 -7.08 -14.52 7.66
C ALA A 229 -7.43 -15.03 6.25
N ASN A 230 -7.56 -16.35 6.05
CA ASN A 230 -7.83 -16.95 4.74
C ASN A 230 -9.21 -16.59 4.18
N HIS A 231 -10.22 -16.45 5.04
CA HIS A 231 -11.52 -15.97 4.59
C HIS A 231 -11.43 -14.52 4.08
N ARG A 232 -10.70 -13.66 4.80
CA ARG A 232 -10.52 -12.27 4.38
C ARG A 232 -9.69 -12.16 3.11
N ILE A 233 -8.61 -12.93 2.99
CA ILE A 233 -7.80 -13.02 1.77
C ILE A 233 -8.66 -13.41 0.56
N ALA A 234 -9.49 -14.45 0.69
CA ALA A 234 -10.39 -14.85 -0.37
C ALA A 234 -11.37 -13.74 -0.79
N GLN A 235 -11.90 -12.97 0.19
CA GLN A 235 -12.76 -11.82 -0.12
C GLN A 235 -12.02 -10.71 -0.89
N ILE A 236 -10.74 -10.46 -0.57
CA ILE A 236 -9.93 -9.45 -1.26
C ILE A 236 -9.64 -9.91 -2.71
N ILE A 237 -9.26 -11.17 -2.89
CA ILE A 237 -9.02 -11.73 -4.24
C ILE A 237 -10.31 -11.64 -5.08
N GLU A 238 -11.44 -12.04 -4.51
CA GLU A 238 -12.73 -11.95 -5.19
C GLU A 238 -13.11 -10.52 -5.53
N HIS A 239 -12.82 -9.55 -4.67
CA HIS A 239 -13.02 -8.14 -4.96
C HIS A 239 -12.27 -7.71 -6.23
N HIS A 240 -10.98 -8.07 -6.37
CA HIS A 240 -10.20 -7.73 -7.57
C HIS A 240 -10.71 -8.47 -8.82
N ASN A 241 -11.15 -9.72 -8.69
CA ASN A 241 -11.79 -10.46 -9.78
C ASN A 241 -13.07 -9.76 -10.27
N GLN A 242 -13.90 -9.28 -9.34
CA GLN A 242 -15.11 -8.53 -9.68
C GLN A 242 -14.78 -7.19 -10.36
N ARG A 243 -13.72 -6.50 -9.91
CA ARG A 243 -13.22 -5.29 -10.56
C ARG A 243 -12.78 -5.55 -12.01
N MET A 244 -11.99 -6.60 -12.24
CA MET A 244 -11.56 -6.97 -13.60
C MET A 244 -12.75 -7.33 -14.50
N LYS A 245 -13.76 -8.01 -13.96
CA LYS A 245 -15.01 -8.28 -14.70
C LYS A 245 -15.74 -7.00 -15.06
N GLU A 246 -15.94 -6.07 -14.12
CA GLU A 246 -16.55 -4.76 -14.35
C GLU A 246 -15.79 -3.98 -15.43
N ILE A 247 -14.46 -3.93 -15.35
CA ILE A 247 -13.59 -3.28 -16.34
C ILE A 247 -13.77 -3.90 -17.72
N SER A 248 -13.84 -5.23 -17.83
CA SER A 248 -14.09 -5.92 -19.10
C SER A 248 -15.45 -5.55 -19.72
N GLU A 249 -16.48 -5.33 -18.90
CA GLU A 249 -17.81 -4.89 -19.35
C GLU A 249 -17.80 -3.43 -19.84
N ILE A 250 -16.95 -2.58 -19.25
CA ILE A 250 -16.74 -1.18 -19.65
C ILE A 250 -15.97 -1.10 -20.99
N LEU A 251 -15.01 -2.00 -21.22
CA LEU A 251 -14.05 -1.97 -22.34
C LEU A 251 -14.58 -2.60 -23.65
N LYS A 252 -15.84 -2.39 -23.97
CA LYS A 252 -16.40 -2.81 -25.29
C LYS A 252 -15.75 -2.07 -26.45
N ASP A 253 -15.28 -0.86 -26.21
CA ASP A 253 -14.57 0.02 -27.14
C ASP A 253 -13.30 0.52 -26.45
N TRP A 254 -12.36 1.08 -27.23
CA TRP A 254 -11.13 1.69 -26.74
C TRP A 254 -11.38 2.81 -25.75
N LYS A 255 -10.81 2.73 -24.56
CA LYS A 255 -10.91 3.73 -23.49
C LYS A 255 -9.60 3.87 -22.74
N SER A 256 -9.28 5.09 -22.33
CA SER A 256 -8.18 5.35 -21.40
C SER A 256 -8.49 4.86 -19.99
N ALA A 257 -7.47 4.64 -19.17
CA ALA A 257 -7.67 4.25 -17.77
C ALA A 257 -8.44 5.31 -16.98
N TYR A 258 -8.23 6.58 -17.25
CA TYR A 258 -9.04 7.66 -16.66
C TYR A 258 -10.53 7.49 -16.98
N THR A 259 -10.87 7.24 -18.25
CA THR A 259 -12.27 6.98 -18.65
C THR A 259 -12.84 5.76 -17.92
N VAL A 260 -12.05 4.68 -17.81
CA VAL A 260 -12.46 3.49 -17.05
C VAL A 260 -12.73 3.86 -15.60
N ALA A 261 -11.84 4.59 -14.92
CA ALA A 261 -12.02 5.02 -13.54
C ALA A 261 -13.30 5.84 -13.33
N THR A 262 -13.69 6.67 -14.32
CA THR A 262 -14.94 7.46 -14.25
C THR A 262 -16.20 6.61 -14.40
N LEU A 263 -16.10 5.43 -14.99
CA LEU A 263 -17.23 4.52 -15.26
C LEU A 263 -17.36 3.38 -14.26
N MET A 264 -16.30 3.09 -13.49
CA MET A 264 -16.31 2.08 -12.46
C MET A 264 -17.21 2.47 -11.28
N THR A 265 -17.77 1.46 -10.61
CA THR A 265 -18.55 1.62 -9.39
C THR A 265 -17.63 1.68 -8.18
N TRP A 266 -17.64 2.78 -7.44
CA TRP A 266 -16.82 2.96 -6.24
C TRP A 266 -17.59 2.66 -4.95
N SER A 267 -16.90 2.53 -3.84
CA SER A 267 -17.48 2.18 -2.55
C SER A 267 -18.71 3.06 -2.23
N LYS A 268 -19.79 2.45 -1.71
CA LYS A 268 -21.06 3.12 -1.39
C LYS A 268 -21.77 3.73 -2.61
N ASN A 269 -21.53 3.19 -3.80
CA ASN A 269 -22.08 3.70 -5.08
C ASN A 269 -21.77 5.20 -5.30
N ARG A 270 -20.58 5.64 -4.88
CA ARG A 270 -20.13 7.01 -5.13
C ARG A 270 -19.76 7.17 -6.60
N GLU A 271 -20.21 8.28 -7.16
CA GLU A 271 -19.79 8.70 -8.49
C GLU A 271 -18.38 9.31 -8.42
N PHE A 272 -17.54 9.00 -9.39
CA PHE A 272 -16.16 9.52 -9.48
C PHE A 272 -16.12 11.05 -9.35
N GLY A 273 -17.01 11.77 -10.00
CA GLY A 273 -17.08 13.25 -9.98
C GLY A 273 -17.40 13.87 -8.61
N THR A 274 -17.80 13.05 -7.60
CA THR A 274 -18.04 13.51 -6.23
C THR A 274 -16.88 13.27 -5.29
N MET A 275 -15.80 12.67 -5.77
CA MET A 275 -14.59 12.39 -5.02
C MET A 275 -13.74 13.63 -4.83
N ASN A 276 -13.00 13.70 -3.72
CA ASN A 276 -11.91 14.67 -3.61
C ASN A 276 -10.71 14.22 -4.46
N TYR A 277 -9.72 15.11 -4.67
CA TYR A 277 -8.59 14.83 -5.57
C TYR A 277 -7.68 13.70 -5.10
N MET A 278 -7.56 13.46 -3.80
CA MET A 278 -6.85 12.30 -3.26
C MET A 278 -7.57 10.98 -3.61
N GLU A 279 -8.89 10.95 -3.43
CA GLU A 279 -9.72 9.80 -3.80
C GLU A 279 -9.70 9.56 -5.32
N MET A 280 -9.71 10.64 -6.14
CA MET A 280 -9.56 10.53 -7.60
C MET A 280 -8.20 9.95 -7.98
N ASN A 281 -7.12 10.41 -7.33
CA ASN A 281 -5.78 9.87 -7.53
C ASN A 281 -5.73 8.35 -7.29
N PHE A 282 -6.29 7.89 -6.18
CA PHE A 282 -6.36 6.46 -5.87
C PHE A 282 -7.24 5.69 -6.85
N ALA A 283 -8.38 6.24 -7.25
CA ALA A 283 -9.27 5.59 -8.22
C ALA A 283 -8.63 5.44 -9.61
N ILE A 284 -7.91 6.47 -10.08
CA ILE A 284 -7.18 6.42 -11.35
C ILE A 284 -6.03 5.41 -11.24
N GLY A 285 -5.25 5.45 -10.16
CA GLY A 285 -4.17 4.50 -9.92
C GLY A 285 -4.66 3.04 -9.88
N GLU A 286 -5.78 2.80 -9.18
CA GLU A 286 -6.40 1.46 -9.12
C GLU A 286 -6.85 0.98 -10.50
N ALA A 287 -7.46 1.86 -11.32
CA ALA A 287 -7.84 1.51 -12.69
C ALA A 287 -6.61 1.18 -13.57
N ILE A 288 -5.52 1.96 -13.46
CA ILE A 288 -4.28 1.69 -14.20
C ILE A 288 -3.70 0.33 -13.79
N SER A 289 -3.57 0.05 -12.49
CA SER A 289 -3.04 -1.23 -12.00
C SER A 289 -3.85 -2.43 -12.49
N HIS A 290 -5.19 -2.35 -12.47
CA HIS A 290 -6.03 -3.43 -13.00
C HIS A 290 -5.83 -3.62 -14.51
N LEU A 291 -5.76 -2.53 -15.27
CA LEU A 291 -5.58 -2.58 -16.72
C LEU A 291 -4.21 -3.14 -17.11
N MET A 292 -3.15 -2.75 -16.40
CA MET A 292 -1.80 -3.32 -16.59
C MET A 292 -1.80 -4.83 -16.31
N HIS A 293 -2.40 -5.27 -15.21
CA HIS A 293 -2.53 -6.70 -14.91
C HIS A 293 -3.33 -7.43 -15.98
N MET A 294 -4.48 -6.89 -16.39
CA MET A 294 -5.35 -7.48 -17.41
C MET A 294 -4.67 -7.57 -18.79
N GLU A 295 -3.80 -6.63 -19.12
CA GLU A 295 -2.99 -6.65 -20.32
C GLU A 295 -1.94 -7.78 -20.26
N ILE A 296 -1.20 -7.89 -19.15
CA ILE A 296 -0.20 -8.94 -18.94
C ILE A 296 -0.82 -10.34 -18.99
N VAL A 297 -2.00 -10.54 -18.42
CA VAL A 297 -2.71 -11.82 -18.49
C VAL A 297 -3.49 -12.01 -19.81
N GLY A 298 -3.46 -11.04 -20.72
CA GLY A 298 -4.02 -11.13 -22.07
C GLY A 298 -5.54 -10.96 -22.17
N THR A 299 -6.20 -10.43 -21.14
CA THR A 299 -7.66 -10.20 -21.12
C THR A 299 -8.07 -8.85 -21.66
N VAL A 300 -7.13 -7.93 -21.80
CA VAL A 300 -7.27 -6.68 -22.54
C VAL A 300 -6.07 -6.52 -23.49
N GLU A 301 -6.26 -5.72 -24.52
CA GLU A 301 -5.20 -5.23 -25.40
C GLU A 301 -5.04 -3.72 -25.22
N GLN A 302 -3.83 -3.21 -25.40
CA GLN A 302 -3.55 -1.79 -25.34
C GLN A 302 -3.10 -1.24 -26.69
N ARG A 303 -3.31 0.06 -26.88
CA ARG A 303 -2.71 0.83 -27.98
C ARG A 303 -2.37 2.24 -27.49
N GLU A 304 -1.52 2.92 -28.21
CA GLU A 304 -1.32 4.36 -28.06
C GLU A 304 -2.09 5.10 -29.16
N ASN A 305 -2.82 6.13 -28.76
CA ASN A 305 -3.56 7.00 -29.66
C ASN A 305 -3.36 8.45 -29.21
N ASP A 306 -2.72 9.27 -30.05
CA ASP A 306 -2.37 10.67 -29.75
C ASP A 306 -1.67 10.87 -28.37
N GLY A 307 -0.75 9.97 -28.04
CA GLY A 307 0.01 10.00 -26.78
C GLY A 307 -0.78 9.51 -25.56
N ILE A 308 -1.99 8.97 -25.76
CA ILE A 308 -2.83 8.38 -24.70
C ILE A 308 -2.87 6.87 -24.89
N ILE A 309 -2.62 6.15 -23.79
CA ILE A 309 -2.79 4.71 -23.72
C ILE A 309 -4.29 4.39 -23.57
N GLU A 310 -4.79 3.60 -24.50
CA GLU A 310 -6.16 3.12 -24.49
C GLU A 310 -6.18 1.59 -24.44
N TYR A 311 -7.22 1.06 -23.80
CA TYR A 311 -7.40 -0.36 -23.60
C TYR A 311 -8.75 -0.82 -24.17
N ARG A 312 -8.81 -2.08 -24.59
CA ARG A 312 -10.04 -2.75 -25.03
C ARG A 312 -10.02 -4.21 -24.59
N ALA A 313 -11.18 -4.75 -24.17
CA ALA A 313 -11.30 -6.17 -23.82
C ALA A 313 -11.06 -7.05 -25.05
N THR A 314 -10.29 -8.13 -24.88
CA THR A 314 -10.05 -9.10 -25.95
C THR A 314 -11.29 -9.98 -26.17
N ALA A 315 -11.48 -10.49 -27.39
CA ALA A 315 -12.60 -11.39 -27.73
C ALA A 315 -12.56 -12.72 -26.94
N TRP A 316 -11.48 -13.02 -26.27
CA TRP A 316 -11.30 -14.24 -25.47
C TRP A 316 -12.14 -14.26 -24.22
N ASN A 317 -12.43 -13.11 -23.61
CA ASN A 317 -13.24 -12.96 -22.39
C ASN A 317 -14.74 -13.29 -22.58
N PHE A 318 -15.27 -13.25 -23.81
CA PHE A 318 -16.69 -13.51 -24.08
C PHE A 318 -17.00 -15.00 -24.30
N ARG A 319 -16.02 -15.92 -24.23
CA ARG A 319 -16.20 -17.35 -24.50
C ARG A 319 -16.08 -18.26 -23.27
N GLN A 320 -15.83 -17.73 -22.08
CA GLN A 320 -15.66 -18.53 -20.84
C GLN A 320 -16.77 -18.31 -19.81
N ASN A 321 -17.93 -17.79 -20.20
CA ASN A 321 -19.15 -17.74 -19.37
C ASN A 321 -20.20 -18.70 -19.91
#